data_4f4005713f9d239e30b7adf682fe3fe5
#
_entry.id   4f4005713f9d239e30b7adf682fe3fe5
#
_cell.length_a   1.000
_cell.length_b   1.000
_cell.length_c   1.000
_cell.angle_alpha   90.00
_cell.angle_beta   90.00
_cell.angle_gamma   90.00
#
_symmetry.space_group_name_H-M   'P 1'
#
loop_
_entity.id
_entity.type
_entity.pdbx_description
1 polymer ?
#
loop_
_entity_poly.entity_id
_entity_poly.type
_entity_poly.pdbx_seq_one_letter_code
_entity_poly.pdbx_strand_id
1 'polypeptide(L)'
;MPIQFKVLGYAGLLPFILLPLLVTTDIINYFYSFQHFVQYSAIILSFFGGVHWYDALQTNRVNHQLYVAMLPSIVGWLGLVFLDGNVLLGVLSCAFIAMLMYDKYTLVMEKTKVIEYTTLRLALTTVVVLCHLTMALIA
;
A
#
# COMPACT_ATOMS: atom_id res chain seq x y z
N MET A 1 11.27 -15.40 -9.11
CA MET A 1 11.53 -14.31 -8.13
C MET A 1 12.27 -14.90 -6.94
N PRO A 2 13.44 -14.35 -6.59
CA PRO A 2 14.16 -14.81 -5.41
C PRO A 2 13.32 -14.73 -4.15
N ILE A 3 13.51 -15.68 -3.23
CA ILE A 3 12.70 -15.79 -2.01
C ILE A 3 12.79 -14.53 -1.13
N GLN A 4 13.92 -13.81 -1.19
CA GLN A 4 14.14 -12.61 -0.41
C GLN A 4 13.09 -11.52 -0.71
N PHE A 5 12.66 -11.40 -1.96
CA PHE A 5 11.60 -10.44 -2.32
C PHE A 5 10.27 -10.77 -1.64
N LYS A 6 9.92 -12.05 -1.61
CA LYS A 6 8.72 -12.52 -0.94
C LYS A 6 8.80 -12.34 0.57
N VAL A 7 9.93 -12.70 1.17
CA VAL A 7 10.15 -12.58 2.62
C VAL A 7 10.05 -11.11 3.04
N LEU A 8 10.72 -10.21 2.34
CA LEU A 8 10.68 -8.78 2.66
C LEU A 8 9.30 -8.18 2.41
N GLY A 9 8.61 -8.62 1.36
CA GLY A 9 7.24 -8.19 1.08
C GLY A 9 6.29 -8.56 2.21
N TYR A 10 6.33 -9.81 2.65
CA TYR A 10 5.49 -10.24 3.78
C TYR A 10 5.92 -9.62 5.10
N ALA A 11 7.23 -9.39 5.31
CA ALA A 11 7.71 -8.68 6.49
C ALA A 11 7.18 -7.24 6.56
N GLY A 12 6.95 -6.61 5.42
CA GLY A 12 6.35 -5.28 5.34
C GLY A 12 4.90 -5.23 5.86
N LEU A 13 4.24 -6.37 6.01
CA LEU A 13 2.90 -6.44 6.60
C LEU A 13 2.91 -6.35 8.13
N LEU A 14 4.07 -6.53 8.77
CA LEU A 14 4.13 -6.59 10.24
C LEU A 14 3.50 -5.38 10.93
N PRO A 15 3.81 -4.12 10.55
CA PRO A 15 3.15 -2.98 11.19
C PRO A 15 1.62 -2.98 11.00
N PHE A 16 1.15 -3.39 9.82
CA PHE A 16 -0.29 -3.47 9.55
C PHE A 16 -1.01 -4.48 10.44
N ILE A 17 -0.35 -5.58 10.77
CA ILE A 17 -0.91 -6.64 11.61
C ILE A 17 -0.73 -6.32 13.09
N LEU A 18 0.46 -5.83 13.48
CA LEU A 18 0.80 -5.59 14.88
C LEU A 18 0.00 -4.44 15.51
N LEU A 19 -0.23 -3.35 14.77
CA LEU A 19 -0.88 -2.18 15.35
C LEU A 19 -2.32 -2.47 15.80
N PRO A 20 -3.20 -3.10 14.98
CA PRO A 20 -4.50 -3.52 15.47
C PRO A 20 -4.42 -4.52 16.61
N LEU A 21 -3.48 -5.45 16.56
CA LEU A 21 -3.30 -6.46 17.60
C LEU A 21 -2.94 -5.84 18.92
N LEU A 22 -2.06 -4.83 18.94
CA LEU A 22 -1.67 -4.13 20.16
C LEU A 22 -2.84 -3.35 20.76
N VAL A 23 -3.76 -2.85 19.96
CA VAL A 23 -4.98 -2.20 20.44
C VAL A 23 -5.92 -3.22 21.09
N THR A 24 -6.16 -4.36 20.45
CA THR A 24 -7.07 -5.39 20.96
C THR A 24 -6.56 -6.04 22.25
N THR A 25 -5.24 -6.05 22.48
CA THR A 25 -4.61 -6.55 23.70
C THR A 25 -4.41 -5.48 24.77
N ASP A 26 -4.92 -4.26 24.54
CA ASP A 26 -4.83 -3.12 25.47
C ASP A 26 -3.41 -2.66 25.80
N ILE A 27 -2.43 -2.94 24.92
CA ILE A 27 -1.03 -2.51 25.09
C ILE A 27 -0.89 -1.04 24.74
N ILE A 28 -1.56 -0.58 23.63
CA ILE A 28 -1.58 0.82 23.24
C ILE A 28 -3.02 1.26 22.98
N ASN A 29 -3.29 2.57 23.07
CA ASN A 29 -4.62 3.08 22.79
C ASN A 29 -4.86 3.16 21.26
N TYR A 30 -6.13 3.18 20.87
CA TYR A 30 -6.54 3.18 19.48
C TYR A 30 -6.02 4.41 18.73
N PHE A 31 -6.15 5.59 19.33
CA PHE A 31 -5.76 6.84 18.67
C PHE A 31 -4.28 6.85 18.28
N TYR A 32 -3.42 6.41 19.20
CA TYR A 32 -1.99 6.34 18.95
C TYR A 32 -1.66 5.32 17.84
N SER A 33 -2.26 4.14 17.95
CA SER A 33 -2.10 3.08 16.95
C SER A 33 -2.60 3.52 15.58
N PHE A 34 -3.75 4.19 15.53
CA PHE A 34 -4.33 4.70 14.28
C PHE A 34 -3.39 5.66 13.56
N GLN A 35 -2.79 6.59 14.29
CA GLN A 35 -1.85 7.54 13.68
C GLN A 35 -0.67 6.84 13.02
N HIS A 36 -0.05 5.90 13.72
CA HIS A 36 1.06 5.15 13.16
C HIS A 36 0.64 4.26 12.00
N PHE A 37 -0.53 3.66 12.09
CA PHE A 37 -1.08 2.80 11.04
C PHE A 37 -1.26 3.56 9.72
N VAL A 38 -1.92 4.72 9.77
CA VAL A 38 -2.18 5.50 8.55
C VAL A 38 -0.92 6.12 7.97
N GLN A 39 0.03 6.52 8.82
CA GLN A 39 1.33 7.02 8.38
C GLN A 39 2.10 5.92 7.62
N TYR A 40 2.16 4.73 8.18
CA TYR A 40 2.82 3.61 7.53
C TYR A 40 2.12 3.24 6.22
N SER A 41 0.79 3.23 6.22
CA SER A 41 -0.02 2.97 5.04
C SER A 41 0.32 3.94 3.90
N ALA A 42 0.41 5.23 4.19
CA ALA A 42 0.74 6.24 3.19
C ALA A 42 2.17 6.07 2.65
N ILE A 43 3.12 5.70 3.50
CA ILE A 43 4.52 5.46 3.10
C ILE A 43 4.60 4.26 2.15
N ILE A 44 3.93 3.17 2.48
CA ILE A 44 3.92 1.97 1.64
C ILE A 44 3.22 2.25 0.30
N LEU A 45 2.13 3.03 0.33
CA LEU A 45 1.45 3.44 -0.89
C LEU A 45 2.38 4.23 -1.81
N SER A 46 3.17 5.14 -1.25
CA SER A 46 4.20 5.90 -1.99
C SER A 46 5.24 4.99 -2.63
N PHE A 47 5.65 3.95 -1.91
CA PHE A 47 6.61 2.96 -2.41
C PHE A 47 6.08 2.30 -3.69
N PHE A 48 4.81 1.97 -3.75
CA PHE A 48 4.22 1.36 -4.93
C PHE A 48 4.15 2.32 -6.13
N GLY A 49 3.95 3.60 -5.87
CA GLY A 49 4.09 4.62 -6.91
C GLY A 49 5.51 4.66 -7.48
N GLY A 50 6.52 4.49 -6.63
CA GLY A 50 7.92 4.45 -7.03
C GLY A 50 8.24 3.30 -7.99
N VAL A 51 7.56 2.16 -7.87
CA VAL A 51 7.73 1.03 -8.82
C VAL A 51 7.34 1.46 -10.23
N HIS A 52 6.23 2.18 -10.37
CA HIS A 52 5.78 2.68 -11.67
C HIS A 52 6.70 3.76 -12.22
N TRP A 53 7.22 4.62 -11.36
CA TRP A 53 8.21 5.62 -11.76
C TRP A 53 9.43 4.95 -12.37
N TYR A 54 9.97 3.94 -11.69
CA TYR A 54 11.15 3.23 -12.15
C TYR A 54 10.87 2.46 -13.45
N ASP A 55 9.72 1.81 -13.55
CA ASP A 55 9.31 1.07 -14.75
C ASP A 55 9.24 2.01 -15.96
N ALA A 56 8.64 3.18 -15.79
CA ALA A 56 8.59 4.20 -16.85
C ALA A 56 9.98 4.73 -17.22
N LEU A 57 10.84 4.94 -16.22
CA LEU A 57 12.20 5.41 -16.44
C LEU A 57 13.02 4.38 -17.23
N GLN A 58 12.93 3.10 -16.87
CA GLN A 58 13.64 2.01 -17.54
C GLN A 58 13.26 1.89 -19.01
N THR A 59 11.99 2.14 -19.34
CA THR A 59 11.48 1.98 -20.70
C THR A 59 11.39 3.30 -21.47
N ASN A 60 11.85 4.40 -20.89
CA ASN A 60 11.78 5.76 -21.46
C ASN A 60 10.36 6.13 -21.90
N ARG A 61 9.35 5.68 -21.16
CA ARG A 61 7.96 5.98 -21.50
C ARG A 61 7.49 7.26 -20.84
N VAL A 62 7.04 8.20 -21.64
CA VAL A 62 6.41 9.44 -21.16
C VAL A 62 4.93 9.35 -21.52
N ASN A 63 4.17 8.66 -20.68
CA ASN A 63 2.73 8.47 -20.84
C ASN A 63 2.02 8.62 -19.51
N HIS A 64 0.77 8.17 -19.41
CA HIS A 64 0.01 8.26 -18.17
C HIS A 64 0.73 7.62 -16.97
N GLN A 65 1.53 6.57 -17.17
CA GLN A 65 2.24 5.88 -16.07
C GLN A 65 3.17 6.81 -15.31
N LEU A 66 3.87 7.70 -16.00
CA LEU A 66 4.78 8.65 -15.37
C LEU A 66 4.03 9.56 -14.40
N TYR A 67 2.87 10.05 -14.79
CA TYR A 67 2.06 10.94 -13.97
C TYR A 67 1.32 10.18 -12.86
N VAL A 68 0.76 9.02 -13.17
CA VAL A 68 0.06 8.17 -12.21
C VAL A 68 1.02 7.69 -11.11
N ALA A 69 2.30 7.49 -11.42
CA ALA A 69 3.30 7.08 -10.44
C ALA A 69 3.43 8.06 -9.27
N MET A 70 3.11 9.33 -9.47
CA MET A 70 3.15 10.35 -8.42
C MET A 70 1.88 10.39 -7.57
N LEU A 71 0.76 9.86 -8.07
CA LEU A 71 -0.54 9.98 -7.40
C LEU A 71 -0.57 9.29 -6.02
N PRO A 72 0.00 8.08 -5.81
CA PRO A 72 -0.08 7.44 -4.50
C PRO A 72 0.53 8.27 -3.38
N SER A 73 1.68 8.91 -3.61
CA SER A 73 2.30 9.76 -2.61
C SER A 73 1.47 11.01 -2.32
N ILE A 74 0.89 11.61 -3.36
CA ILE A 74 0.04 12.79 -3.20
C ILE A 74 -1.25 12.42 -2.46
N VAL A 75 -1.90 11.34 -2.85
CA VAL A 75 -3.13 10.86 -2.19
C VAL A 75 -2.85 10.53 -0.73
N GLY A 76 -1.75 9.83 -0.45
CA GLY A 76 -1.37 9.49 0.92
C GLY A 76 -1.13 10.73 1.76
N TRP A 77 -0.40 11.70 1.24
CA TRP A 77 -0.11 12.93 1.96
C TRP A 77 -1.36 13.77 2.21
N LEU A 78 -2.15 14.01 1.16
CA LEU A 78 -3.40 14.78 1.30
C LEU A 78 -4.38 14.10 2.26
N GLY A 79 -4.46 12.78 2.21
CA GLY A 79 -5.28 12.02 3.14
C GLY A 79 -4.86 12.23 4.58
N LEU A 80 -3.56 12.16 4.87
CA LEU A 80 -3.02 12.37 6.22
C LEU A 80 -3.27 13.80 6.71
N VAL A 81 -3.23 14.79 5.82
CA VAL A 81 -3.38 16.20 6.17
C VAL A 81 -4.85 16.58 6.38
N PHE A 82 -5.74 16.14 5.50
CA PHE A 82 -7.12 16.63 5.44
C PHE A 82 -8.19 15.65 5.91
N LEU A 83 -7.88 14.36 5.99
CA LEU A 83 -8.84 13.33 6.33
C LEU A 83 -8.47 12.66 7.65
N ASP A 84 -9.48 12.09 8.31
CA ASP A 84 -9.27 11.31 9.52
C ASP A 84 -10.31 10.18 9.60
N GLY A 85 -10.20 9.35 10.65
CA GLY A 85 -11.15 8.31 10.94
C GLY A 85 -11.34 7.31 9.79
N ASN A 86 -12.56 6.80 9.69
CA ASN A 86 -12.90 5.77 8.70
C ASN A 86 -12.82 6.28 7.25
N VAL A 87 -12.99 7.58 7.03
CA VAL A 87 -12.85 8.18 5.70
C VAL A 87 -11.41 8.02 5.21
N LEU A 88 -10.44 8.32 6.06
CA LEU A 88 -9.02 8.14 5.72
C LEU A 88 -8.69 6.68 5.45
N LEU A 89 -9.15 5.76 6.31
CA LEU A 89 -8.94 4.32 6.09
C LEU A 89 -9.55 3.86 4.77
N GLY A 90 -10.75 4.35 4.44
CA GLY A 90 -11.41 4.02 3.18
C GLY A 90 -10.66 4.53 1.96
N VAL A 91 -10.18 5.77 2.00
CA VAL A 91 -9.40 6.37 0.90
C VAL A 91 -8.11 5.62 0.68
N LEU A 92 -7.37 5.30 1.76
CA LEU A 92 -6.12 4.53 1.64
C LEU A 92 -6.38 3.14 1.09
N SER A 93 -7.42 2.45 1.55
CA SER A 93 -7.79 1.12 1.05
C SER A 93 -8.12 1.16 -0.44
N CYS A 94 -8.91 2.14 -0.88
CA CYS A 94 -9.23 2.32 -2.29
C CYS A 94 -7.99 2.60 -3.12
N ALA A 95 -7.05 3.38 -2.59
CA ALA A 95 -5.78 3.67 -3.27
C ALA A 95 -4.93 2.42 -3.44
N PHE A 96 -4.85 1.55 -2.41
CA PHE A 96 -4.14 0.27 -2.52
C PHE A 96 -4.76 -0.63 -3.59
N ILE A 97 -6.08 -0.73 -3.62
CA ILE A 97 -6.78 -1.54 -4.62
C ILE A 97 -6.57 -0.97 -6.02
N ALA A 98 -6.68 0.35 -6.18
CA ALA A 98 -6.47 1.01 -7.46
C ALA A 98 -5.05 0.79 -7.99
N MET A 99 -4.04 0.87 -7.10
CA MET A 99 -2.65 0.62 -7.49
C MET A 99 -2.43 -0.84 -7.89
N LEU A 100 -3.06 -1.79 -7.21
CA LEU A 100 -2.98 -3.20 -7.60
C LEU A 100 -3.56 -3.41 -8.99
N MET A 101 -4.72 -2.84 -9.28
CA MET A 101 -5.33 -2.93 -10.61
C MET A 101 -4.46 -2.29 -11.68
N TYR A 102 -3.88 -1.13 -11.36
CA TYR A 102 -2.99 -0.42 -12.27
C TYR A 102 -1.70 -1.20 -12.53
N ASP A 103 -1.11 -1.84 -11.50
CA ASP A 103 0.06 -2.71 -11.64
C ASP A 103 -0.19 -3.81 -12.68
N LYS A 104 -1.34 -4.46 -12.56
CA LYS A 104 -1.70 -5.59 -13.41
C LYS A 104 -1.74 -5.21 -14.89
N TYR A 105 -2.22 -4.01 -15.20
CA TYR A 105 -2.47 -3.60 -16.59
C TYR A 105 -1.37 -2.74 -17.19
N THR A 106 -0.46 -2.19 -16.40
CA THR A 106 0.45 -1.14 -16.87
C THR A 106 1.92 -1.50 -16.81
N LEU A 107 2.36 -2.36 -15.88
CA LEU A 107 3.77 -2.72 -15.75
C LEU A 107 4.29 -3.41 -17.02
N VAL A 108 5.46 -2.97 -17.47
CA VAL A 108 6.07 -3.39 -18.75
C VAL A 108 7.35 -4.22 -18.54
N MET A 109 7.66 -4.53 -17.29
CA MET A 109 8.77 -5.43 -17.00
C MET A 109 8.53 -6.81 -17.63
N GLU A 110 9.53 -7.67 -17.65
CA GLU A 110 9.44 -9.01 -18.20
C GLU A 110 8.16 -9.72 -17.73
N LYS A 111 7.45 -10.40 -18.66
CA LYS A 111 6.13 -10.96 -18.38
C LYS A 111 6.08 -11.88 -17.17
N THR A 112 7.08 -12.73 -16.99
CA THR A 112 7.16 -13.60 -15.81
C THR A 112 7.29 -12.80 -14.51
N LYS A 113 8.09 -11.73 -14.53
CA LYS A 113 8.25 -10.84 -13.38
C LYS A 113 6.96 -10.09 -13.07
N VAL A 114 6.22 -9.64 -14.08
CA VAL A 114 4.92 -8.98 -13.89
C VAL A 114 3.94 -9.94 -13.20
N ILE A 115 3.86 -11.18 -13.66
CA ILE A 115 2.97 -12.19 -13.08
C ILE A 115 3.34 -12.45 -11.61
N GLU A 116 4.62 -12.70 -11.32
CA GLU A 116 5.08 -12.96 -9.96
C GLU A 116 4.85 -11.76 -9.03
N TYR A 117 5.20 -10.56 -9.50
CA TYR A 117 5.03 -9.34 -8.74
C TYR A 117 3.56 -9.05 -8.47
N THR A 118 2.70 -9.19 -9.48
CA THR A 118 1.27 -8.93 -9.34
C THR A 118 0.62 -9.96 -8.41
N THR A 119 1.03 -11.22 -8.47
CA THR A 119 0.55 -12.26 -7.56
C THR A 119 0.94 -11.93 -6.10
N LEU A 120 2.18 -11.55 -5.87
CA LEU A 120 2.63 -11.11 -4.56
C LEU A 120 1.83 -9.89 -4.09
N ARG A 121 1.64 -8.90 -4.96
CA ARG A 121 0.89 -7.68 -4.66
C ARG A 121 -0.58 -7.98 -4.34
N LEU A 122 -1.18 -8.95 -5.03
CA LEU A 122 -2.56 -9.35 -4.73
C LEU A 122 -2.68 -9.87 -3.29
N ALA A 123 -1.76 -10.75 -2.89
CA ALA A 123 -1.75 -11.28 -1.53
C ALA A 123 -1.51 -10.17 -0.49
N LEU A 124 -0.51 -9.33 -0.72
CA LEU A 124 -0.17 -8.24 0.19
C LEU A 124 -1.30 -7.21 0.31
N THR A 125 -1.89 -6.81 -0.81
CA THR A 125 -2.98 -5.84 -0.82
C THR A 125 -4.23 -6.38 -0.13
N THR A 126 -4.54 -7.65 -0.30
CA THR A 126 -5.67 -8.29 0.40
C THR A 126 -5.48 -8.19 1.91
N VAL A 127 -4.31 -8.54 2.42
CA VAL A 127 -4.00 -8.44 3.86
C VAL A 127 -4.05 -6.99 4.33
N VAL A 128 -3.48 -6.07 3.57
CA VAL A 128 -3.47 -4.64 3.92
C VAL A 128 -4.90 -4.09 4.03
N VAL A 129 -5.76 -4.38 3.06
CA VAL A 129 -7.14 -3.91 3.06
C VAL A 129 -7.93 -4.52 4.23
N LEU A 130 -7.71 -5.80 4.52
CA LEU A 130 -8.32 -6.43 5.70
C LEU A 130 -7.85 -5.79 6.99
N CYS A 131 -6.59 -5.39 7.09
CA CYS A 131 -6.07 -4.67 8.27
C CYS A 131 -6.71 -3.29 8.41
N HIS A 132 -6.92 -2.57 7.30
CA HIS A 132 -7.63 -1.29 7.32
C HIS A 132 -9.07 -1.46 7.80
N LEU A 133 -9.76 -2.51 7.31
CA LEU A 133 -11.11 -2.83 7.76
C LEU A 133 -11.14 -3.14 9.27
N THR A 134 -10.16 -3.90 9.74
CA THR A 134 -10.04 -4.23 11.17
C THR A 134 -9.88 -2.96 12.01
N MET A 135 -9.02 -2.03 11.58
CA MET A 135 -8.85 -0.74 12.26
C MET A 135 -10.15 0.06 12.30
N ALA A 136 -10.95 0.01 11.25
CA ALA A 136 -12.25 0.68 11.24
C ALA A 136 -13.24 0.05 12.23
N LEU A 137 -13.21 -1.29 12.35
CA LEU A 137 -14.16 -2.02 13.19
C LEU A 137 -13.84 -1.96 14.68
N ILE A 138 -12.57 -1.81 15.05
CA ILE A 138 -12.15 -1.75 16.47
C ILE A 138 -12.14 -0.34 17.03
N ALA A 139 -12.50 0.64 16.21
CA ALA A 139 -12.55 2.04 16.64
C ALA A 139 -13.58 2.28 17.75
#